data_3392933b9fc2fe2eb38d822befbc1746
#
_entry.id   3392933b9fc2fe2eb38d822befbc1746
#
_cell.length_a   1.000
_cell.length_b   1.000
_cell.length_c   1.000
_cell.angle_alpha   90.00
_cell.angle_beta   90.00
_cell.angle_gamma   90.00
#
_symmetry.space_group_name_H-M   'P 1'
#
loop_
_entity.id
_entity.type
_entity.pdbx_description
1 polymer ?
#
loop_
_entity_poly.entity_id
_entity_poly.type
_entity_poly.pdbx_seq_one_letter_code
_entity_poly.pdbx_strand_id
1 'polypeptide(L)'
;MKLESNLLAKLDNAIDSITLNQVRHTLNNLSPPDIAHQLETAPPKYRHILWELVDPDMSGEVLQDLSDEIQLEFLKKMDGAEVASITEGLDVDDIVDILQQLPDRVIPEVLKAMSAQDRQRDETILTY
;
A
#
# COMPACT_ATOMS: atom_id res chain seq x y z
N MET A 1 -7.74 7.50 -20.37
CA MET A 1 -9.02 6.95 -19.95
C MET A 1 -9.77 7.93 -19.06
N LYS A 2 -11.08 7.95 -19.15
CA LYS A 2 -11.92 8.91 -18.42
C LYS A 2 -11.78 8.78 -16.89
N LEU A 3 -11.66 7.55 -16.36
CA LEU A 3 -11.53 7.33 -14.93
C LEU A 3 -10.26 7.97 -14.37
N GLU A 4 -9.15 7.77 -15.07
CA GLU A 4 -7.86 8.33 -14.68
C GLU A 4 -7.88 9.85 -14.70
N SER A 5 -8.43 10.44 -15.77
CA SER A 5 -8.57 11.90 -15.88
C SER A 5 -9.45 12.46 -14.76
N ASN A 6 -10.53 11.75 -14.41
CA ASN A 6 -11.42 12.18 -13.32
C ASN A 6 -10.72 12.15 -11.97
N LEU A 7 -9.90 11.13 -11.70
CA LEU A 7 -9.17 11.04 -10.44
C LEU A 7 -8.15 12.17 -10.33
N LEU A 8 -7.41 12.45 -11.40
CA LEU A 8 -6.41 13.52 -11.39
C LEU A 8 -7.06 14.89 -11.26
N ALA A 9 -8.20 15.12 -11.94
CA ALA A 9 -8.92 16.38 -11.83
C ALA A 9 -9.43 16.59 -10.40
N LYS A 10 -9.93 15.53 -9.76
CA LYS A 10 -10.39 15.59 -8.37
C LYS A 10 -9.24 15.88 -7.42
N LEU A 11 -8.05 15.31 -7.67
CA LEU A 11 -6.86 15.56 -6.84
C LEU A 11 -6.40 17.01 -6.94
N ASP A 12 -6.43 17.60 -8.14
CA ASP A 12 -6.07 19.01 -8.34
C ASP A 12 -6.97 19.93 -7.53
N ASN A 13 -8.23 19.54 -7.33
CA ASN A 13 -9.20 20.30 -6.60
C ASN A 13 -9.45 19.78 -5.18
N ALA A 14 -8.68 18.77 -4.75
CA ALA A 14 -8.89 18.09 -3.47
C ALA A 14 -8.33 18.91 -2.32
N ILE A 15 -9.07 19.94 -1.94
CA ILE A 15 -8.73 20.80 -0.81
C ILE A 15 -9.48 20.34 0.44
N ASP A 16 -10.61 19.66 0.27
CA ASP A 16 -11.43 19.23 1.38
C ASP A 16 -11.51 17.70 1.52
N SER A 17 -11.94 17.26 2.70
CA SER A 17 -12.03 15.84 3.03
C SER A 17 -13.13 15.12 2.25
N ILE A 18 -14.16 15.83 1.82
CA ILE A 18 -15.27 15.23 1.05
C ILE A 18 -14.78 14.78 -0.31
N THR A 19 -14.00 15.62 -0.99
CA THR A 19 -13.41 15.28 -2.29
C THR A 19 -12.44 14.10 -2.17
N LEU A 20 -11.59 14.11 -1.12
CA LEU A 20 -10.69 13.00 -0.87
C LEU A 20 -11.43 11.69 -0.61
N ASN A 21 -12.54 11.74 0.13
CA ASN A 21 -13.37 10.56 0.37
C ASN A 21 -14.00 10.03 -0.92
N GLN A 22 -14.39 10.91 -1.83
CA GLN A 22 -14.92 10.50 -3.13
C GLN A 22 -13.84 9.80 -3.96
N VAL A 23 -12.64 10.34 -3.97
CA VAL A 23 -11.50 9.73 -4.67
C VAL A 23 -11.19 8.37 -4.06
N ARG A 24 -11.14 8.29 -2.74
CA ARG A 24 -10.89 7.03 -2.03
C ARG A 24 -11.92 5.97 -2.41
N HIS A 25 -13.20 6.34 -2.40
CA HIS A 25 -14.26 5.41 -2.74
C HIS A 25 -14.15 4.91 -4.19
N THR A 26 -13.92 5.81 -5.12
CA THR A 26 -13.77 5.47 -6.54
C THR A 26 -12.57 4.54 -6.74
N LEU A 27 -11.43 4.86 -6.11
CA LEU A 27 -10.21 4.08 -6.24
C LEU A 27 -10.38 2.67 -5.69
N ASN A 28 -10.99 2.54 -4.51
CA ASN A 28 -11.10 1.25 -3.83
C ASN A 28 -12.23 0.37 -4.37
N ASN A 29 -13.02 0.86 -5.31
CA ASN A 29 -13.95 0.02 -6.08
C ASN A 29 -13.28 -0.68 -7.25
N LEU A 30 -12.02 -0.32 -7.55
CA LEU A 30 -11.24 -1.00 -8.59
C LEU A 30 -10.60 -2.26 -8.04
N SER A 31 -10.25 -3.19 -8.94
CA SER A 31 -9.46 -4.36 -8.56
C SER A 31 -8.02 -3.94 -8.25
N PRO A 32 -7.25 -4.72 -7.47
CA PRO A 32 -5.85 -4.39 -7.20
C PRO A 32 -5.00 -4.11 -8.44
N PRO A 33 -5.08 -4.91 -9.53
CA PRO A 33 -4.33 -4.57 -10.75
C PRO A 33 -4.72 -3.22 -11.34
N ASP A 34 -5.99 -2.87 -11.32
CA ASP A 34 -6.46 -1.59 -11.84
C ASP A 34 -6.00 -0.42 -10.96
N ILE A 35 -5.99 -0.61 -9.64
CA ILE A 35 -5.45 0.39 -8.72
C ILE A 35 -3.96 0.61 -9.00
N ALA A 36 -3.20 -0.49 -9.17
CA ALA A 36 -1.79 -0.41 -9.50
C ALA A 36 -1.56 0.36 -10.80
N HIS A 37 -2.38 0.11 -11.80
CA HIS A 37 -2.30 0.83 -13.07
C HIS A 37 -2.51 2.33 -12.88
N GLN A 38 -3.49 2.72 -12.05
CA GLN A 38 -3.72 4.13 -11.76
C GLN A 38 -2.51 4.77 -11.09
N LEU A 39 -1.88 4.06 -10.15
CA LEU A 39 -0.69 4.55 -9.48
C LEU A 39 0.48 4.71 -10.45
N GLU A 40 0.68 3.76 -11.35
CA GLU A 40 1.78 3.80 -12.31
C GLU A 40 1.63 4.92 -13.33
N THR A 41 0.41 5.21 -13.75
CA THR A 41 0.15 6.23 -14.77
C THR A 41 -0.03 7.62 -14.19
N ALA A 42 -0.18 7.74 -12.87
CA ALA A 42 -0.33 9.05 -12.22
C ALA A 42 1.00 9.80 -12.21
N PRO A 43 0.95 11.15 -12.29
CA PRO A 43 2.16 11.95 -12.08
C PRO A 43 2.74 11.69 -10.69
N PRO A 44 4.08 11.72 -10.53
CA PRO A 44 4.71 11.39 -9.24
C PRO A 44 4.15 12.16 -8.05
N LYS A 45 3.78 13.42 -8.23
CA LYS A 45 3.26 14.25 -7.13
C LYS A 45 1.91 13.75 -6.59
N TYR A 46 1.14 13.03 -7.40
CA TYR A 46 -0.16 12.49 -6.97
C TYR A 46 -0.07 11.03 -6.54
N ARG A 47 0.98 10.34 -6.94
CA ARG A 47 1.13 8.89 -6.68
C ARG A 47 1.06 8.57 -5.19
N HIS A 48 1.74 9.35 -4.36
CA HIS A 48 1.75 9.12 -2.92
C HIS A 48 0.39 9.40 -2.29
N ILE A 49 -0.30 10.42 -2.78
CA ILE A 49 -1.64 10.73 -2.29
C ILE A 49 -2.59 9.56 -2.59
N LEU A 50 -2.54 9.05 -3.81
CA LEU A 50 -3.37 7.90 -4.20
C LEU A 50 -3.03 6.66 -3.38
N TRP A 51 -1.75 6.41 -3.15
CA TRP A 51 -1.32 5.27 -2.34
C TRP A 51 -1.90 5.32 -0.93
N GLU A 52 -1.89 6.49 -0.31
CA GLU A 52 -2.45 6.65 1.03
C GLU A 52 -3.97 6.44 1.08
N LEU A 53 -4.64 6.60 -0.04
CA LEU A 53 -6.09 6.38 -0.14
C LEU A 53 -6.47 4.92 -0.37
N VAL A 54 -5.51 4.06 -0.72
CA VAL A 54 -5.78 2.63 -0.93
C VAL A 54 -6.11 1.98 0.42
N ASP A 55 -7.16 1.16 0.45
CA ASP A 55 -7.54 0.44 1.66
C ASP A 55 -6.39 -0.48 2.10
N PRO A 56 -6.10 -0.52 3.42
CA PRO A 56 -5.03 -1.40 3.94
C PRO A 56 -5.21 -2.86 3.54
N ASP A 57 -6.44 -3.32 3.41
CA ASP A 57 -6.72 -4.72 3.03
C ASP A 57 -6.24 -5.07 1.64
N MET A 58 -6.11 -4.07 0.75
CA MET A 58 -5.68 -4.28 -0.63
C MET A 58 -4.26 -3.80 -0.89
N SER A 59 -3.66 -3.08 0.05
CA SER A 59 -2.34 -2.45 -0.16
C SER A 59 -1.26 -3.43 -0.57
N GLY A 60 -1.22 -4.60 0.06
CA GLY A 60 -0.21 -5.61 -0.25
C GLY A 60 -0.33 -6.13 -1.68
N GLU A 61 -1.55 -6.43 -2.11
CA GLU A 61 -1.80 -6.92 -3.47
C GLU A 61 -1.50 -5.84 -4.50
N VAL A 62 -1.91 -4.60 -4.23
CA VAL A 62 -1.62 -3.47 -5.12
C VAL A 62 -0.12 -3.29 -5.27
N LEU A 63 0.62 -3.35 -4.15
CA LEU A 63 2.07 -3.22 -4.18
C LEU A 63 2.71 -4.29 -5.06
N GLN A 64 2.24 -5.54 -4.98
CA GLN A 64 2.76 -6.64 -5.79
C GLN A 64 2.49 -6.45 -7.28
N ASP A 65 1.43 -5.75 -7.63
CA ASP A 65 1.07 -5.49 -9.02
C ASP A 65 1.80 -4.28 -9.62
N LEU A 66 2.52 -3.50 -8.80
CA LEU A 66 3.31 -2.38 -9.28
C LEU A 66 4.62 -2.84 -9.91
N SER A 67 5.16 -2.02 -10.82
CA SER A 67 6.51 -2.27 -11.35
C SER A 67 7.54 -2.19 -10.22
N ASP A 68 8.68 -2.85 -10.41
CA ASP A 68 9.73 -2.89 -9.41
C ASP A 68 10.22 -1.50 -9.01
N GLU A 69 10.30 -0.59 -9.96
CA GLU A 69 10.74 0.79 -9.70
C GLU A 69 9.81 1.53 -8.76
N ILE A 70 8.51 1.44 -9.02
CA ILE A 70 7.50 2.14 -8.21
C ILE A 70 7.34 1.44 -6.86
N GLN A 71 7.39 0.12 -6.85
CA GLN A 71 7.35 -0.64 -5.62
C GLN A 71 8.48 -0.23 -4.67
N LEU A 72 9.70 -0.12 -5.21
CA LEU A 72 10.85 0.34 -4.44
C LEU A 72 10.68 1.78 -3.96
N GLU A 73 10.12 2.65 -4.79
CA GLU A 73 9.85 4.03 -4.43
C GLU A 73 8.98 4.13 -3.17
N PHE A 74 7.94 3.32 -3.10
CA PHE A 74 7.07 3.29 -1.94
C PHE A 74 7.75 2.64 -0.73
N LEU A 75 8.42 1.53 -0.93
CA LEU A 75 9.07 0.79 0.15
C LEU A 75 10.16 1.61 0.84
N LYS A 76 10.89 2.44 0.09
CA LYS A 76 11.92 3.29 0.67
C LYS A 76 11.40 4.30 1.68
N LYS A 77 10.14 4.68 1.56
CA LYS A 77 9.52 5.68 2.43
C LYS A 77 8.76 5.09 3.60
N MET A 78 8.67 3.76 3.66
CA MET A 78 7.94 3.06 4.71
C MET A 78 8.88 2.70 5.86
N ASP A 79 8.33 2.74 7.08
CA ASP A 79 9.04 2.18 8.23
C ASP A 79 8.74 0.69 8.37
N GLY A 80 9.40 0.02 9.32
CA GLY A 80 9.23 -1.42 9.53
C GLY A 80 7.80 -1.83 9.82
N ALA A 81 7.08 -1.03 10.60
CA ALA A 81 5.70 -1.32 10.96
C ALA A 81 4.77 -1.23 9.75
N GLU A 82 4.99 -0.24 8.89
CA GLU A 82 4.19 -0.09 7.67
C GLU A 82 4.42 -1.25 6.71
N VAL A 83 5.67 -1.67 6.52
CA VAL A 83 5.98 -2.82 5.67
C VAL A 83 5.35 -4.10 6.25
N ALA A 84 5.46 -4.31 7.56
CA ALA A 84 4.86 -5.47 8.21
C ALA A 84 3.34 -5.50 8.02
N SER A 85 2.69 -4.35 8.12
CA SER A 85 1.24 -4.24 7.91
C SER A 85 0.85 -4.63 6.49
N ILE A 86 1.62 -4.19 5.49
CA ILE A 86 1.36 -4.49 4.08
C ILE A 86 1.54 -5.98 3.79
N THR A 87 2.54 -6.61 4.41
CA THR A 87 2.81 -8.04 4.18
C THR A 87 1.80 -8.97 4.84
N GLU A 88 0.97 -8.44 5.74
CA GLU A 88 -0.05 -9.25 6.39
C GLU A 88 -1.02 -9.81 5.36
N GLY A 89 -1.18 -11.13 5.36
CA GLY A 89 -2.06 -11.81 4.41
C GLY A 89 -1.43 -12.16 3.07
N LEU A 90 -0.18 -11.76 2.82
CA LEU A 90 0.53 -12.16 1.63
C LEU A 90 1.17 -13.54 1.78
N ASP A 91 1.38 -14.21 0.65
CA ASP A 91 2.12 -15.48 0.64
C ASP A 91 3.59 -15.26 1.02
N VAL A 92 4.21 -16.30 1.56
CA VAL A 92 5.62 -16.25 1.99
C VAL A 92 6.53 -15.80 0.85
N ASP A 93 6.31 -16.30 -0.36
CA ASP A 93 7.12 -15.95 -1.52
C ASP A 93 7.05 -14.45 -1.82
N ASP A 94 5.86 -13.86 -1.72
CA ASP A 94 5.66 -12.44 -1.94
C ASP A 94 6.32 -11.61 -0.84
N ILE A 95 6.25 -12.06 0.40
CA ILE A 95 6.91 -11.40 1.53
C ILE A 95 8.43 -11.39 1.32
N VAL A 96 9.00 -12.53 0.90
CA VAL A 96 10.44 -12.64 0.64
C VAL A 96 10.85 -11.67 -0.46
N ASP A 97 10.07 -11.57 -1.53
CA ASP A 97 10.35 -10.63 -2.63
C ASP A 97 10.39 -9.18 -2.13
N ILE A 98 9.46 -8.81 -1.26
CA ILE A 98 9.44 -7.46 -0.68
C ILE A 98 10.67 -7.24 0.20
N LEU A 99 10.99 -8.20 1.07
CA LEU A 99 12.14 -8.08 1.97
C LEU A 99 13.45 -7.94 1.21
N GLN A 100 13.58 -8.63 0.08
CA GLN A 100 14.80 -8.56 -0.74
C GLN A 100 15.02 -7.18 -1.37
N GLN A 101 13.98 -6.38 -1.51
CA GLN A 101 14.08 -5.04 -2.06
C GLN A 101 14.42 -3.98 -1.02
N LEU A 102 14.35 -4.34 0.26
CA LEU A 102 14.60 -3.39 1.35
C LEU A 102 16.08 -3.29 1.67
N PRO A 103 16.53 -2.13 2.18
CA PRO A 103 17.88 -2.03 2.74
C PRO A 103 18.04 -2.99 3.91
N ASP A 104 19.23 -3.57 4.06
CA ASP A 104 19.51 -4.54 5.12
C ASP A 104 19.18 -4.01 6.51
N ARG A 105 19.39 -2.73 6.73
CA ARG A 105 19.13 -2.10 8.04
C ARG A 105 17.67 -2.07 8.43
N VAL A 106 16.77 -2.11 7.45
CA VAL A 106 15.32 -2.03 7.68
C VAL A 106 14.73 -3.41 7.98
N ILE A 107 15.34 -4.46 7.44
CA ILE A 107 14.83 -5.83 7.57
C ILE A 107 14.60 -6.25 9.02
N PRO A 108 15.53 -6.03 9.97
CA PRO A 108 15.27 -6.40 11.37
C PRO A 108 14.04 -5.70 11.97
N GLU A 109 13.82 -4.44 11.61
CA GLU A 109 12.66 -3.69 12.08
C GLU A 109 11.35 -4.30 11.56
N VAL A 110 11.34 -4.70 10.28
CA VAL A 110 10.19 -5.35 9.66
C VAL A 110 9.89 -6.67 10.36
N LEU A 111 10.91 -7.50 10.55
CA LEU A 111 10.75 -8.81 11.19
C LEU A 111 10.25 -8.68 12.62
N LYS A 112 10.74 -7.69 13.35
CA LYS A 112 10.29 -7.42 14.72
C LYS A 112 8.82 -6.99 14.73
N ALA A 113 8.41 -6.13 13.81
CA ALA A 113 7.02 -5.68 13.71
C ALA A 113 6.09 -6.82 13.32
N MET A 114 6.52 -7.70 12.42
CA MET A 114 5.75 -8.89 12.04
C MET A 114 5.56 -9.82 13.22
N SER A 115 6.61 -10.04 14.03
CA SER A 115 6.53 -10.86 15.23
C SER A 115 5.56 -10.28 16.25
N ALA A 116 5.54 -8.96 16.39
CA ALA A 116 4.61 -8.28 17.29
C ALA A 116 3.16 -8.47 16.85
N GLN A 117 2.91 -8.39 15.54
CA GLN A 117 1.58 -8.63 14.97
C GLN A 117 1.12 -10.08 15.24
N ASP A 118 2.00 -11.04 15.02
CA ASP A 118 1.70 -12.44 15.26
C ASP A 118 1.40 -12.71 16.73
N ARG A 119 2.16 -12.10 17.63
CA ARG A 119 1.91 -12.24 19.07
C ARG A 119 0.57 -11.66 19.48
N GLN A 120 0.21 -10.50 18.96
CA GLN A 120 -1.09 -9.90 19.22
C GLN A 120 -2.23 -10.81 18.76
N ARG A 121 -2.07 -11.41 17.59
CA ARG A 121 -3.05 -12.33 17.04
C ARG A 121 -3.20 -13.57 17.92
N ASP A 122 -2.08 -14.12 18.35
CA ASP A 122 -2.06 -15.29 19.22
C ASP A 122 -2.70 -14.98 20.58
N GLU A 123 -2.39 -13.83 21.15
CA GLU A 123 -2.99 -13.40 22.41
C GLU A 123 -4.50 -13.22 22.30
N THR A 124 -4.96 -12.69 21.18
CA THR A 124 -6.38 -12.53 20.92
C THR A 124 -7.08 -13.89 20.85
N ILE A 125 -6.44 -14.88 20.21
CA ILE A 125 -6.97 -16.22 20.11
C ILE A 125 -7.02 -16.89 21.49
N LEU A 126 -5.99 -16.71 22.31
CA LEU A 126 -5.92 -17.30 23.63
C LEU A 126 -6.91 -16.71 24.62
N THR A 127 -7.43 -15.52 24.36
CA THR A 127 -8.40 -14.84 25.21
C THR A 127 -9.80 -15.48 25.12
N TYR A 128 -10.03 -16.29 24.12
CA TYR A 128 -11.24 -17.07 23.99
C TYR A 128 -11.06 -18.45 24.59
#